data_ddf1b1c6b86263f5b72efda2385dd69a
#
_entry.id   ddf1b1c6b86263f5b72efda2385dd69a
#
_cell.length_a   1.000
_cell.length_b   1.000
_cell.length_c   1.000
_cell.angle_alpha   90.00
_cell.angle_beta   90.00
_cell.angle_gamma   90.00
#
_symmetry.space_group_name_H-M   'P 1'
#
loop_
_entity.id
_entity.type
_entity.pdbx_description
1 polymer ?
#
loop_
_entity_poly.entity_id
_entity_poly.type
_entity_poly.pdbx_seq_one_letter_code
_entity_poly.pdbx_strand_id
1 'polypeptide(L)'
;MMRPSESTNLYFNQAADQLKMPEWMRKLLITPKREVTVQVAFERDNGNVETVLGYRVQHDNSRGPMKGGLRYHPSVDLDEVRALASLMTWKTAVVELPYGGAKGGIAIDPKTLSNKEIERMTRSFVDEIHEIVGPDTDIPAPDMGTNFQVMSWFRNQWEKYHGFNPAVITGKPVEEYGAKGREEATGRGVGILAVKFLKRINVRPDQCRTAIQGFGNVGSHASKFLFESAFPVVAVSDISGTFYNPKGLNIPEMFSYSLKNGNRLEGYTGAEKLPGEALLELDVDLLIPAALGDVVTKENAGKVRAKSIIEAANGPVDPEADAILASKRITILPDILANAGGVTVSYFEWVQNRQHYRWTLDRVRQELDRTLSDAFENVWQHSATNDVSLRTAAFMLAIARVQRATELAGGAV
;
A
#
# COMPACT_ATOMS: atom_id res chain seq x y z
N MET A 1 14.45 2.46 17.66
CA MET A 1 13.40 2.25 16.65
C MET A 1 13.45 0.77 16.27
N MET A 2 12.30 0.09 16.24
CA MET A 2 12.20 -1.33 15.87
C MET A 2 12.52 -1.49 14.39
N ARG A 3 13.18 -2.58 13.98
CA ARG A 3 13.43 -2.84 12.55
C ARG A 3 12.09 -3.13 11.83
N PRO A 4 11.95 -2.82 10.53
CA PRO A 4 10.71 -3.05 9.78
C PRO A 4 10.20 -4.50 9.85
N SER A 5 11.10 -5.49 9.76
CA SER A 5 10.75 -6.90 9.87
C SER A 5 10.28 -7.29 11.29
N GLU A 6 10.85 -6.70 12.34
CA GLU A 6 10.42 -6.93 13.72
C GLU A 6 9.00 -6.41 13.98
N SER A 7 8.68 -5.21 13.45
CA SER A 7 7.34 -4.62 13.55
C SER A 7 6.27 -5.48 12.86
N THR A 8 6.55 -5.93 11.63
CA THR A 8 5.63 -6.82 10.89
C THR A 8 5.44 -8.16 11.62
N ASN A 9 6.52 -8.73 12.12
CA ASN A 9 6.49 -10.00 12.85
C ASN A 9 5.74 -9.89 14.19
N LEU A 10 5.73 -8.71 14.83
CA LEU A 10 4.97 -8.49 16.05
C LEU A 10 3.46 -8.68 15.81
N TYR A 11 2.90 -8.02 14.80
CA TYR A 11 1.48 -8.15 14.46
C TYR A 11 1.13 -9.57 13.99
N PHE A 12 2.02 -10.20 13.21
CA PHE A 12 1.88 -11.61 12.85
C PHE A 12 1.81 -12.51 14.09
N ASN A 13 2.74 -12.38 15.03
CA ASN A 13 2.80 -13.22 16.23
C ASN A 13 1.59 -13.01 17.13
N GLN A 14 1.14 -11.76 17.32
CA GLN A 14 -0.09 -11.47 18.07
C GLN A 14 -1.32 -12.20 17.48
N ALA A 15 -1.46 -12.18 16.17
CA ALA A 15 -2.55 -12.90 15.50
C ALA A 15 -2.37 -14.43 15.56
N ALA A 16 -1.14 -14.92 15.39
CA ALA A 16 -0.81 -16.34 15.47
C ALA A 16 -1.05 -16.92 16.88
N ASP A 17 -0.86 -16.11 17.94
CA ASP A 17 -1.20 -16.48 19.32
C ASP A 17 -2.71 -16.68 19.46
N GLN A 18 -3.51 -15.77 18.94
CA GLN A 18 -4.98 -15.90 18.93
C GLN A 18 -5.45 -17.13 18.16
N LEU A 19 -4.77 -17.48 17.06
CA LEU A 19 -5.03 -18.67 16.26
C LEU A 19 -4.49 -19.96 16.89
N LYS A 20 -3.76 -19.89 18.01
CA LYS A 20 -3.08 -21.02 18.66
C LYS A 20 -2.18 -21.77 17.68
N MET A 21 -1.52 -21.02 16.78
CA MET A 21 -0.71 -21.57 15.71
C MET A 21 0.55 -22.27 16.29
N PRO A 22 0.86 -23.49 15.85
CA PRO A 22 2.09 -24.18 16.31
C PRO A 22 3.35 -23.48 15.80
N GLU A 23 4.43 -23.57 16.59
CA GLU A 23 5.69 -22.85 16.33
C GLU A 23 6.32 -23.16 14.95
N TRP A 24 6.24 -24.43 14.52
CA TRP A 24 6.78 -24.80 13.21
C TRP A 24 6.04 -24.09 12.04
N MET A 25 4.71 -23.90 12.16
CA MET A 25 3.92 -23.18 11.15
C MET A 25 4.24 -21.69 11.16
N ARG A 26 4.42 -21.09 12.35
CA ARG A 26 4.85 -19.69 12.47
C ARG A 26 6.17 -19.47 11.75
N LYS A 27 7.16 -20.33 12.03
CA LYS A 27 8.46 -20.28 11.36
C LYS A 27 8.35 -20.40 9.85
N LEU A 28 7.51 -21.33 9.37
CA LEU A 28 7.28 -21.53 7.94
C LEU A 28 6.69 -20.25 7.29
N LEU A 29 5.68 -19.65 7.91
CA LEU A 29 4.95 -18.53 7.33
C LEU A 29 5.66 -17.18 7.44
N ILE A 30 6.61 -17.02 8.37
CA ILE A 30 7.44 -15.81 8.51
C ILE A 30 8.64 -15.85 7.56
N THR A 31 9.18 -17.04 7.27
CA THR A 31 10.40 -17.19 6.48
C THR A 31 10.10 -17.04 4.99
N PRO A 32 10.72 -16.08 4.29
CA PRO A 32 10.57 -15.96 2.84
C PRO A 32 11.02 -17.22 2.11
N LYS A 33 10.32 -17.61 1.07
CA LYS A 33 10.68 -18.77 0.24
C LYS A 33 11.98 -18.57 -0.54
N ARG A 34 12.25 -17.32 -0.94
CA ARG A 34 13.47 -16.98 -1.68
C ARG A 34 13.83 -15.52 -1.47
N GLU A 35 15.12 -15.28 -1.35
CA GLU A 35 15.72 -13.96 -1.34
C GLU A 35 16.82 -13.89 -2.39
N VAL A 36 16.82 -12.86 -3.19
CA VAL A 36 17.81 -12.63 -4.25
C VAL A 36 18.38 -11.24 -4.08
N THR A 37 19.70 -11.17 -4.05
CA THR A 37 20.47 -9.93 -4.10
C THR A 37 21.33 -9.97 -5.35
N VAL A 38 21.26 -8.95 -6.19
CA VAL A 38 21.98 -8.88 -7.45
C VAL A 38 22.78 -7.60 -7.55
N GLN A 39 23.87 -7.65 -8.28
CA GLN A 39 24.61 -6.48 -8.73
C GLN A 39 23.85 -5.86 -9.92
N VAL A 40 23.57 -4.58 -9.84
CA VAL A 40 23.01 -3.81 -10.96
C VAL A 40 24.04 -2.81 -11.42
N ALA A 41 24.63 -3.05 -12.58
CA ALA A 41 25.61 -2.16 -13.20
C ALA A 41 25.00 -1.42 -14.37
N PHE A 42 25.21 -0.10 -14.45
CA PHE A 42 24.70 0.73 -15.55
C PHE A 42 25.62 1.91 -15.85
N GLU A 43 25.61 2.33 -17.08
CA GLU A 43 26.38 3.51 -17.53
C GLU A 43 25.65 4.81 -17.17
N ARG A 44 26.39 5.75 -16.54
CA ARG A 44 25.97 7.12 -16.31
C ARG A 44 26.07 7.94 -17.61
N ASP A 45 25.36 9.06 -17.66
CA ASP A 45 25.40 9.97 -18.83
C ASP A 45 26.79 10.57 -19.05
N ASN A 46 27.68 10.54 -18.07
CA ASN A 46 29.09 10.96 -18.20
C ASN A 46 30.05 9.84 -18.65
N GLY A 47 29.54 8.66 -19.00
CA GLY A 47 30.30 7.50 -19.45
C GLY A 47 30.90 6.63 -18.34
N ASN A 48 30.75 6.98 -17.05
CA ASN A 48 31.19 6.13 -15.95
C ASN A 48 30.20 5.00 -15.71
N VAL A 49 30.70 3.85 -15.25
CA VAL A 49 29.84 2.75 -14.79
C VAL A 49 29.57 2.90 -13.29
N GLU A 50 28.31 2.90 -12.92
CA GLU A 50 27.88 2.83 -11.52
C GLU A 50 27.32 1.45 -11.21
N THR A 51 27.56 0.98 -9.98
CA THR A 51 27.12 -0.33 -9.51
C THR A 51 26.39 -0.17 -8.19
N VAL A 52 25.17 -0.74 -8.13
CA VAL A 52 24.31 -0.72 -6.95
C VAL A 52 23.76 -2.11 -6.65
N LEU A 53 23.19 -2.30 -5.46
CA LEU A 53 22.54 -3.55 -5.11
C LEU A 53 21.05 -3.48 -5.42
N GLY A 54 20.57 -4.52 -6.08
CA GLY A 54 19.17 -4.79 -6.29
C GLY A 54 18.69 -5.99 -5.46
N TYR A 55 17.46 -5.95 -4.99
CA TYR A 55 16.85 -6.98 -4.14
C TYR A 55 15.52 -7.45 -4.70
N ARG A 56 15.24 -8.75 -4.58
CA ARG A 56 13.90 -9.31 -4.75
C ARG A 56 13.66 -10.37 -3.69
N VAL A 57 12.69 -10.15 -2.80
CA VAL A 57 12.24 -11.10 -1.80
C VAL A 57 10.89 -11.66 -2.21
N GLN A 58 10.82 -12.98 -2.32
CA GLN A 58 9.67 -13.79 -2.66
C GLN A 58 9.20 -14.49 -1.39
N HIS A 59 8.17 -13.92 -0.72
CA HIS A 59 7.80 -14.33 0.63
C HIS A 59 6.94 -15.60 0.63
N ASP A 60 5.79 -15.59 -0.03
CA ASP A 60 4.87 -16.72 -0.07
C ASP A 60 4.14 -16.81 -1.42
N ASN A 61 3.87 -18.03 -1.88
CA ASN A 61 3.10 -18.32 -3.09
C ASN A 61 2.05 -19.42 -2.90
N SER A 62 1.70 -19.75 -1.67
CA SER A 62 0.73 -20.80 -1.37
C SER A 62 -0.66 -20.53 -1.97
N ARG A 63 -1.01 -19.27 -2.19
CA ARG A 63 -2.30 -18.83 -2.73
C ARG A 63 -2.26 -18.43 -4.20
N GLY A 64 -1.10 -18.44 -4.83
CA GLY A 64 -0.92 -18.04 -6.23
C GLY A 64 0.39 -17.32 -6.47
N PRO A 65 0.60 -16.72 -7.65
CA PRO A 65 1.82 -16.02 -7.96
C PRO A 65 2.09 -14.89 -6.97
N MET A 66 3.37 -14.66 -6.68
CA MET A 66 3.78 -13.61 -5.75
C MET A 66 3.55 -12.24 -6.36
N LYS A 67 3.27 -11.25 -5.53
CA LYS A 67 2.94 -9.88 -5.97
C LYS A 67 3.58 -8.85 -5.08
N GLY A 68 4.24 -7.83 -5.67
CA GLY A 68 4.75 -6.71 -4.90
C GLY A 68 5.53 -5.69 -5.70
N GLY A 69 5.62 -4.48 -5.18
CA GLY A 69 6.25 -3.34 -5.83
C GLY A 69 7.77 -3.41 -5.94
N LEU A 70 8.32 -2.55 -6.79
CA LEU A 70 9.75 -2.25 -6.89
C LEU A 70 9.99 -0.83 -6.36
N ARG A 71 10.86 -0.69 -5.35
CA ARG A 71 11.19 0.58 -4.71
C ARG A 71 12.59 1.03 -5.12
N TYR A 72 12.72 2.29 -5.57
CA TYR A 72 14.02 2.92 -5.79
C TYR A 72 14.19 4.02 -4.74
N HIS A 73 15.01 3.74 -3.74
CA HIS A 73 15.25 4.67 -2.64
C HIS A 73 16.60 4.37 -1.97
N PRO A 74 17.36 5.35 -1.49
CA PRO A 74 18.67 5.13 -0.87
C PRO A 74 18.63 4.28 0.42
N SER A 75 17.50 4.24 1.12
CA SER A 75 17.33 3.43 2.34
C SER A 75 16.97 1.97 2.06
N VAL A 76 16.76 1.56 0.81
CA VAL A 76 16.38 0.18 0.50
C VAL A 76 17.48 -0.78 0.95
N ASP A 77 17.12 -1.67 1.83
CA ASP A 77 17.93 -2.79 2.26
C ASP A 77 17.14 -4.10 2.30
N LEU A 78 17.82 -5.19 2.56
CA LEU A 78 17.20 -6.52 2.55
C LEU A 78 16.16 -6.68 3.67
N ASP A 79 16.33 -6.06 4.83
CA ASP A 79 15.38 -6.18 5.95
C ASP A 79 14.07 -5.42 5.65
N GLU A 80 14.17 -4.21 5.10
CA GLU A 80 12.99 -3.47 4.64
C GLU A 80 12.24 -4.25 3.55
N VAL A 81 12.96 -4.81 2.58
CA VAL A 81 12.34 -5.59 1.49
C VAL A 81 11.68 -6.86 2.02
N ARG A 82 12.24 -7.56 3.02
CA ARG A 82 11.61 -8.70 3.72
C ARG A 82 10.29 -8.31 4.39
N ALA A 83 10.32 -7.24 5.18
CA ALA A 83 9.15 -6.73 5.88
C ALA A 83 8.00 -6.42 4.89
N LEU A 84 8.32 -5.69 3.83
CA LEU A 84 7.35 -5.30 2.82
C LEU A 84 6.84 -6.50 1.98
N ALA A 85 7.67 -7.51 1.72
CA ALA A 85 7.26 -8.75 1.05
C ALA A 85 6.28 -9.56 1.91
N SER A 86 6.55 -9.67 3.22
CA SER A 86 5.64 -10.29 4.20
C SER A 86 4.31 -9.55 4.27
N LEU A 87 4.32 -8.22 4.40
CA LEU A 87 3.10 -7.41 4.39
C LEU A 87 2.27 -7.60 3.11
N MET A 88 2.92 -7.78 1.95
CA MET A 88 2.22 -8.06 0.70
C MET A 88 1.46 -9.39 0.75
N THR A 89 2.02 -10.44 1.36
CA THR A 89 1.31 -11.72 1.57
C THR A 89 0.03 -11.53 2.38
N TRP A 90 0.12 -10.82 3.49
CA TRP A 90 -1.04 -10.59 4.37
C TRP A 90 -2.08 -9.66 3.71
N LYS A 91 -1.61 -8.64 3.01
CA LYS A 91 -2.47 -7.69 2.28
C LYS A 91 -3.27 -8.37 1.16
N THR A 92 -2.65 -9.22 0.35
CA THR A 92 -3.37 -9.94 -0.70
C THR A 92 -4.34 -10.98 -0.13
N ALA A 93 -3.95 -11.61 1.00
CA ALA A 93 -4.77 -12.61 1.66
C ALA A 93 -6.00 -12.01 2.34
N VAL A 94 -5.91 -10.84 3.01
CA VAL A 94 -7.04 -10.22 3.71
C VAL A 94 -8.15 -9.81 2.75
N VAL A 95 -7.81 -9.36 1.53
CA VAL A 95 -8.77 -9.00 0.48
C VAL A 95 -9.08 -10.16 -0.48
N GLU A 96 -8.66 -11.38 -0.12
CA GLU A 96 -8.97 -12.62 -0.83
C GLU A 96 -8.50 -12.68 -2.29
N LEU A 97 -7.44 -11.96 -2.63
CA LEU A 97 -6.83 -12.08 -3.96
C LEU A 97 -6.02 -13.38 -4.07
N PRO A 98 -6.02 -14.05 -5.24
CA PRO A 98 -5.25 -15.28 -5.47
C PRO A 98 -3.77 -14.97 -5.73
N TYR A 99 -3.15 -14.26 -4.78
CA TYR A 99 -1.75 -13.86 -4.81
C TYR A 99 -1.04 -14.23 -3.51
N GLY A 100 0.24 -14.50 -3.63
CA GLY A 100 1.20 -14.42 -2.54
C GLY A 100 1.80 -13.03 -2.40
N GLY A 101 2.97 -12.96 -1.74
CA GLY A 101 3.67 -11.70 -1.51
C GLY A 101 5.11 -11.71 -1.98
N ALA A 102 5.54 -10.62 -2.58
CA ALA A 102 6.92 -10.32 -2.89
C ALA A 102 7.20 -8.83 -2.75
N LYS A 103 8.47 -8.47 -2.73
CA LYS A 103 8.94 -7.08 -2.79
C LYS A 103 10.32 -7.03 -3.41
N GLY A 104 10.63 -5.91 -4.07
CA GLY A 104 11.99 -5.66 -4.55
C GLY A 104 12.34 -4.19 -4.50
N GLY A 105 13.58 -3.89 -4.82
CA GLY A 105 14.04 -2.51 -4.92
C GLY A 105 15.51 -2.40 -5.22
N ILE A 106 15.93 -1.17 -5.45
CA ILE A 106 17.33 -0.80 -5.69
C ILE A 106 17.69 0.31 -4.70
N ALA A 107 18.84 0.16 -4.04
CA ALA A 107 19.38 1.11 -3.06
C ALA A 107 20.01 2.32 -3.79
N ILE A 108 19.20 3.25 -4.30
CA ILE A 108 19.64 4.44 -5.02
C ILE A 108 18.62 5.58 -4.91
N ASP A 109 19.06 6.81 -4.93
CA ASP A 109 18.16 7.97 -5.05
C ASP A 109 17.86 8.26 -6.54
N PRO A 110 16.65 7.96 -7.02
CA PRO A 110 16.30 8.17 -8.43
C PRO A 110 16.29 9.65 -8.83
N LYS A 111 16.26 10.59 -7.87
CA LYS A 111 16.32 12.04 -8.16
C LYS A 111 17.70 12.49 -8.62
N THR A 112 18.73 11.69 -8.36
CA THR A 112 20.11 11.95 -8.81
C THR A 112 20.40 11.42 -10.21
N LEU A 113 19.42 10.77 -10.83
CA LEU A 113 19.53 10.10 -12.13
C LEU A 113 18.70 10.80 -13.19
N SER A 114 19.20 10.81 -14.42
CA SER A 114 18.39 11.13 -15.59
C SER A 114 17.40 9.99 -15.91
N ASN A 115 16.37 10.30 -16.70
CA ASN A 115 15.43 9.27 -17.16
C ASN A 115 16.12 8.14 -17.95
N LYS A 116 17.18 8.46 -18.71
CA LYS A 116 17.97 7.48 -19.46
C LYS A 116 18.79 6.58 -18.55
N GLU A 117 19.33 7.13 -17.46
CA GLU A 117 20.06 6.37 -16.46
C GLU A 117 19.11 5.44 -15.69
N ILE A 118 17.92 5.92 -15.29
CA ILE A 118 16.89 5.08 -14.67
C ILE A 118 16.46 3.94 -15.61
N GLU A 119 16.32 4.21 -16.90
CA GLU A 119 16.01 3.18 -17.91
C GLU A 119 17.11 2.11 -17.97
N ARG A 120 18.39 2.52 -18.13
CA ARG A 120 19.51 1.58 -18.19
C ARG A 120 19.60 0.73 -16.92
N MET A 121 19.52 1.37 -15.76
CA MET A 121 19.51 0.69 -14.47
C MET A 121 18.36 -0.31 -14.35
N THR A 122 17.13 0.10 -14.72
CA THR A 122 15.96 -0.80 -14.67
C THR A 122 16.15 -2.00 -15.59
N ARG A 123 16.65 -1.80 -16.81
CA ARG A 123 16.91 -2.89 -17.76
C ARG A 123 17.97 -3.84 -17.24
N SER A 124 19.09 -3.33 -16.71
CA SER A 124 20.11 -4.16 -16.07
C SER A 124 19.56 -4.96 -14.88
N PHE A 125 18.69 -4.37 -14.05
CA PHE A 125 18.05 -5.11 -12.97
C PHE A 125 17.14 -6.24 -13.48
N VAL A 126 16.40 -5.99 -14.58
CA VAL A 126 15.57 -7.03 -15.20
C VAL A 126 16.42 -8.17 -15.75
N ASP A 127 17.57 -7.87 -16.36
CA ASP A 127 18.49 -8.89 -16.89
C ASP A 127 18.95 -9.87 -15.79
N GLU A 128 19.09 -9.39 -14.55
CA GLU A 128 19.50 -10.20 -13.40
C GLU A 128 18.36 -11.00 -12.74
N ILE A 129 17.09 -10.60 -12.93
CA ILE A 129 15.97 -11.24 -12.22
C ILE A 129 14.90 -11.82 -13.15
N HIS A 130 15.04 -11.76 -14.47
CA HIS A 130 14.00 -12.18 -15.43
C HIS A 130 13.57 -13.65 -15.29
N GLU A 131 14.45 -14.52 -14.79
CA GLU A 131 14.16 -15.96 -14.60
C GLU A 131 13.25 -16.22 -13.38
N ILE A 132 13.24 -15.32 -12.41
CA ILE A 132 12.48 -15.50 -11.16
C ILE A 132 11.17 -14.70 -11.14
N VAL A 133 10.97 -13.80 -12.09
CA VAL A 133 9.73 -13.00 -12.23
C VAL A 133 8.96 -13.42 -13.47
N GLY A 134 7.65 -13.35 -13.37
CA GLY A 134 6.79 -13.76 -14.48
C GLY A 134 5.32 -13.73 -14.12
N PRO A 135 4.42 -13.81 -15.12
CA PRO A 135 2.98 -13.66 -14.92
C PRO A 135 2.34 -14.75 -14.04
N ASP A 136 2.99 -15.91 -13.90
CA ASP A 136 2.52 -17.05 -13.12
C ASP A 136 3.41 -17.36 -11.90
N THR A 137 4.47 -16.56 -11.67
CA THR A 137 5.44 -16.78 -10.60
C THR A 137 5.54 -15.60 -9.63
N ASP A 138 5.92 -14.44 -10.13
CA ASP A 138 6.14 -13.23 -9.32
C ASP A 138 5.94 -11.99 -10.20
N ILE A 139 4.96 -11.15 -9.84
CA ILE A 139 4.48 -10.04 -10.67
C ILE A 139 4.86 -8.73 -9.98
N PRO A 140 5.90 -8.01 -10.47
CA PRO A 140 6.24 -6.70 -9.97
C PRO A 140 5.16 -5.63 -10.23
N ALA A 141 5.32 -4.48 -9.55
CA ALA A 141 4.44 -3.31 -9.67
C ALA A 141 5.23 -2.05 -9.29
N PRO A 142 4.72 -0.85 -9.53
CA PRO A 142 5.37 0.37 -9.04
C PRO A 142 5.26 0.52 -7.53
N ASP A 143 6.24 1.20 -6.94
CA ASP A 143 6.30 1.66 -5.57
C ASP A 143 7.06 2.99 -5.49
N MET A 144 7.51 3.40 -4.32
CA MET A 144 8.28 4.64 -4.14
C MET A 144 9.48 4.70 -5.09
N GLY A 145 9.66 5.81 -5.77
CA GLY A 145 10.76 6.03 -6.72
C GLY A 145 10.60 5.35 -8.08
N THR A 146 9.50 4.61 -8.30
CA THR A 146 9.16 4.02 -9.61
C THR A 146 7.77 4.46 -10.07
N ASN A 147 7.50 4.37 -11.36
CA ASN A 147 6.26 4.82 -11.97
C ASN A 147 5.88 3.93 -13.17
N PHE A 148 4.83 4.31 -13.88
CA PHE A 148 4.34 3.60 -15.08
C PHE A 148 5.41 3.48 -16.18
N GLN A 149 6.30 4.47 -16.32
CA GLN A 149 7.38 4.44 -17.33
C GLN A 149 8.42 3.37 -16.99
N VAL A 150 8.81 3.25 -15.71
CA VAL A 150 9.69 2.18 -15.24
C VAL A 150 9.07 0.81 -15.50
N MET A 151 7.75 0.67 -15.30
CA MET A 151 7.03 -0.57 -15.60
C MET A 151 7.04 -0.91 -17.10
N SER A 152 6.93 0.09 -17.98
CA SER A 152 7.08 -0.10 -19.42
C SER A 152 8.47 -0.62 -19.79
N TRP A 153 9.53 -0.02 -19.25
CA TRP A 153 10.90 -0.49 -19.50
C TRP A 153 11.13 -1.88 -18.96
N PHE A 154 10.60 -2.18 -17.75
CA PHE A 154 10.70 -3.51 -17.16
C PHE A 154 10.06 -4.58 -18.07
N ARG A 155 8.80 -4.37 -18.48
CA ARG A 155 8.08 -5.28 -19.38
C ARG A 155 8.85 -5.49 -20.68
N ASN A 156 9.22 -4.39 -21.35
CA ASN A 156 9.93 -4.44 -22.63
C ASN A 156 11.25 -5.19 -22.54
N GLN A 157 12.02 -5.05 -21.44
CA GLN A 157 13.27 -5.78 -21.24
C GLN A 157 13.00 -7.26 -20.99
N TRP A 158 12.04 -7.60 -20.14
CA TRP A 158 11.67 -8.98 -19.85
C TRP A 158 11.17 -9.74 -21.10
N GLU A 159 10.40 -9.07 -21.95
CA GLU A 159 9.87 -9.64 -23.20
C GLU A 159 10.96 -10.02 -24.21
N LYS A 160 12.16 -9.47 -24.11
CA LYS A 160 13.30 -9.92 -24.95
C LYS A 160 13.71 -11.36 -24.69
N TYR A 161 13.53 -11.84 -23.46
CA TYR A 161 13.87 -13.20 -23.05
C TYR A 161 12.69 -14.18 -23.20
N HIS A 162 11.47 -13.70 -22.97
CA HIS A 162 10.31 -14.57 -22.77
C HIS A 162 9.19 -14.38 -23.80
N GLY A 163 9.33 -13.40 -24.69
CA GLY A 163 8.27 -13.03 -25.63
C GLY A 163 7.17 -12.18 -24.99
N PHE A 164 6.21 -11.77 -25.83
CA PHE A 164 5.14 -10.84 -25.42
C PHE A 164 4.23 -11.41 -24.33
N ASN A 165 4.22 -10.77 -23.18
CA ASN A 165 3.29 -11.09 -22.09
C ASN A 165 3.03 -9.88 -21.19
N PRO A 166 1.98 -9.11 -21.39
CA PRO A 166 1.70 -7.91 -20.62
C PRO A 166 1.35 -8.18 -19.15
N ALA A 167 1.05 -9.43 -18.77
CA ALA A 167 0.71 -9.81 -17.41
C ALA A 167 1.94 -9.97 -16.48
N VAL A 168 3.17 -9.87 -17.01
CA VAL A 168 4.39 -9.99 -16.20
C VAL A 168 4.51 -8.91 -15.13
N ILE A 169 3.90 -7.74 -15.36
CA ILE A 169 3.99 -6.60 -14.47
C ILE A 169 2.68 -5.83 -14.46
N THR A 170 2.38 -5.11 -13.39
CA THR A 170 1.21 -4.23 -13.28
C THR A 170 1.58 -2.79 -12.98
N GLY A 171 0.63 -1.86 -13.18
CA GLY A 171 0.87 -0.44 -13.06
C GLY A 171 1.47 0.20 -14.31
N LYS A 172 1.21 -0.41 -15.46
CA LYS A 172 1.60 0.10 -16.79
C LYS A 172 0.72 1.28 -17.22
N PRO A 173 1.17 2.08 -18.22
CA PRO A 173 0.28 3.02 -18.90
C PRO A 173 -0.96 2.30 -19.47
N VAL A 174 -2.09 3.00 -19.51
CA VAL A 174 -3.36 2.42 -20.05
C VAL A 174 -3.19 2.01 -21.51
N GLU A 175 -2.40 2.76 -22.28
CA GLU A 175 -2.06 2.48 -23.67
C GLU A 175 -1.29 1.16 -23.81
N GLU A 176 -0.51 0.79 -22.81
CA GLU A 176 0.31 -0.43 -22.74
C GLU A 176 -0.30 -1.54 -21.86
N TYR A 177 -1.61 -1.75 -21.95
CA TYR A 177 -2.35 -2.77 -21.20
C TYR A 177 -2.50 -2.48 -19.70
N GLY A 178 -2.29 -1.24 -19.23
CA GLY A 178 -2.62 -0.82 -17.86
C GLY A 178 -4.13 -0.76 -17.63
N ALA A 179 -4.56 -0.93 -16.38
CA ALA A 179 -5.97 -0.84 -16.00
C ALA A 179 -6.41 0.60 -15.78
N LYS A 180 -7.57 0.97 -16.33
CA LYS A 180 -8.25 2.20 -15.98
C LYS A 180 -8.55 2.23 -14.47
N GLY A 181 -8.46 3.42 -13.86
CA GLY A 181 -8.74 3.59 -12.42
C GLY A 181 -7.62 3.15 -11.48
N ARG A 182 -6.45 2.68 -11.99
CA ARG A 182 -5.33 2.28 -11.12
C ARG A 182 -4.77 3.45 -10.31
N GLU A 183 -4.74 4.64 -10.89
CA GLU A 183 -4.24 5.84 -10.24
C GLU A 183 -5.05 6.20 -8.99
N GLU A 184 -6.38 6.18 -9.07
CA GLU A 184 -7.27 6.51 -7.96
C GLU A 184 -7.49 5.35 -6.98
N ALA A 185 -7.09 4.12 -7.33
CA ALA A 185 -7.53 2.89 -6.68
C ALA A 185 -7.29 2.84 -5.17
N THR A 186 -6.12 3.28 -4.70
CA THR A 186 -5.80 3.28 -3.27
C THR A 186 -6.64 4.31 -2.53
N GLY A 187 -6.66 5.56 -2.99
CA GLY A 187 -7.44 6.63 -2.34
C GLY A 187 -8.95 6.37 -2.40
N ARG A 188 -9.47 5.90 -3.54
CA ARG A 188 -10.87 5.48 -3.67
C ARG A 188 -11.19 4.33 -2.72
N GLY A 189 -10.30 3.34 -2.59
CA GLY A 189 -10.46 2.22 -1.66
C GLY A 189 -10.56 2.68 -0.21
N VAL A 190 -9.69 3.59 0.21
CA VAL A 190 -9.75 4.24 1.54
C VAL A 190 -11.11 4.90 1.75
N GLY A 191 -11.62 5.64 0.76
CA GLY A 191 -12.93 6.30 0.84
C GLY A 191 -14.09 5.30 0.94
N ILE A 192 -14.08 4.21 0.15
CA ILE A 192 -15.07 3.13 0.22
C ILE A 192 -15.11 2.56 1.64
N LEU A 193 -13.94 2.23 2.18
CA LEU A 193 -13.82 1.66 3.52
C LEU A 193 -14.23 2.64 4.62
N ALA A 194 -13.98 3.95 4.46
CA ALA A 194 -14.46 4.98 5.38
C ALA A 194 -15.99 5.01 5.43
N VAL A 195 -16.66 4.97 4.27
CA VAL A 195 -18.15 4.90 4.22
C VAL A 195 -18.66 3.64 4.91
N LYS A 196 -18.05 2.47 4.67
CA LYS A 196 -18.43 1.20 5.31
C LYS A 196 -18.19 1.24 6.82
N PHE A 197 -17.05 1.78 7.25
CA PHE A 197 -16.71 1.95 8.66
C PHE A 197 -17.75 2.81 9.39
N LEU A 198 -18.09 3.99 8.85
CA LEU A 198 -19.09 4.87 9.45
C LEU A 198 -20.47 4.19 9.54
N LYS A 199 -20.84 3.42 8.52
CA LYS A 199 -22.10 2.65 8.57
C LYS A 199 -22.12 1.65 9.73
N ARG A 200 -20.98 1.00 10.01
CA ARG A 200 -20.87 0.04 11.12
C ARG A 200 -20.95 0.68 12.51
N ILE A 201 -20.42 1.89 12.66
CA ILE A 201 -20.48 2.64 13.92
C ILE A 201 -21.71 3.58 13.99
N ASN A 202 -22.62 3.49 13.03
CA ASN A 202 -23.85 4.28 12.94
C ASN A 202 -23.63 5.80 12.97
N VAL A 203 -22.64 6.28 12.23
CA VAL A 203 -22.31 7.70 12.03
C VAL A 203 -22.63 8.08 10.58
N ARG A 204 -23.24 9.24 10.37
CA ARG A 204 -23.51 9.76 9.03
C ARG A 204 -22.26 10.42 8.45
N PRO A 205 -21.97 10.28 7.15
CA PRO A 205 -20.82 10.93 6.50
C PRO A 205 -20.74 12.43 6.75
N ASP A 206 -21.87 13.16 6.64
CA ASP A 206 -21.96 14.62 6.82
C ASP A 206 -21.70 15.10 8.26
N GLN A 207 -21.62 14.19 9.22
CA GLN A 207 -21.30 14.47 10.61
C GLN A 207 -19.85 14.07 10.99
N CYS A 208 -19.09 13.45 10.07
CA CYS A 208 -17.77 12.94 10.31
C CYS A 208 -16.69 13.95 9.87
N ARG A 209 -16.24 14.78 10.78
CA ARG A 209 -15.11 15.71 10.52
C ARG A 209 -13.84 14.91 10.27
N THR A 210 -13.25 15.09 9.08
CA THR A 210 -12.14 14.26 8.61
C THR A 210 -10.88 15.09 8.37
N ALA A 211 -9.74 14.59 8.86
CA ALA A 211 -8.41 15.12 8.59
C ALA A 211 -7.58 14.08 7.80
N ILE A 212 -6.86 14.53 6.77
CA ILE A 212 -6.07 13.65 5.90
C ILE A 212 -4.63 14.14 5.86
N GLN A 213 -3.69 13.32 6.32
CA GLN A 213 -2.27 13.63 6.25
C GLN A 213 -1.71 13.17 4.90
N GLY A 214 -1.17 14.12 4.16
CA GLY A 214 -0.67 13.88 2.81
C GLY A 214 -1.69 14.22 1.72
N PHE A 215 -1.29 15.00 0.72
CA PHE A 215 -2.10 15.35 -0.44
C PHE A 215 -1.44 14.89 -1.76
N GLY A 216 -0.64 13.82 -1.66
CA GLY A 216 -0.10 13.06 -2.80
C GLY A 216 -1.18 12.19 -3.45
N ASN A 217 -0.76 11.20 -4.26
CA ASN A 217 -1.69 10.36 -5.01
C ASN A 217 -2.81 9.75 -4.13
N VAL A 218 -2.46 9.12 -3.00
CA VAL A 218 -3.44 8.45 -2.13
C VAL A 218 -4.35 9.48 -1.44
N GLY A 219 -3.76 10.46 -0.76
CA GLY A 219 -4.54 11.42 0.03
C GLY A 219 -5.42 12.34 -0.81
N SER A 220 -4.98 12.79 -1.98
CA SER A 220 -5.78 13.63 -2.86
C SER A 220 -7.00 12.89 -3.44
N HIS A 221 -6.82 11.64 -3.89
CA HIS A 221 -7.94 10.82 -4.36
C HIS A 221 -8.88 10.38 -3.23
N ALA A 222 -8.35 10.09 -2.03
CA ALA A 222 -9.18 9.84 -0.85
C ALA A 222 -10.00 11.07 -0.48
N SER A 223 -9.38 12.26 -0.43
CA SER A 223 -10.06 13.54 -0.16
C SER A 223 -11.19 13.79 -1.16
N LYS A 224 -10.93 13.57 -2.46
CA LYS A 224 -11.92 13.73 -3.52
C LYS A 224 -13.11 12.80 -3.32
N PHE A 225 -12.88 11.51 -3.11
CA PHE A 225 -13.94 10.54 -2.91
C PHE A 225 -14.77 10.84 -1.64
N LEU A 226 -14.12 11.21 -0.54
CA LEU A 226 -14.80 11.56 0.70
C LEU A 226 -15.64 12.82 0.55
N PHE A 227 -15.12 13.85 -0.13
CA PHE A 227 -15.88 15.06 -0.45
C PHE A 227 -17.13 14.75 -1.31
N GLU A 228 -16.99 13.92 -2.36
CA GLU A 228 -18.10 13.45 -3.18
C GLU A 228 -19.11 12.61 -2.38
N SER A 229 -18.68 11.99 -1.28
CA SER A 229 -19.49 11.21 -0.34
C SER A 229 -20.02 12.03 0.84
N ALA A 230 -19.97 13.36 0.74
CA ALA A 230 -20.47 14.32 1.72
C ALA A 230 -19.74 14.33 3.08
N PHE A 231 -18.48 13.88 3.15
CA PHE A 231 -17.67 14.06 4.35
C PHE A 231 -17.15 15.50 4.43
N PRO A 232 -17.27 16.18 5.58
CA PRO A 232 -16.56 17.44 5.81
C PRO A 232 -15.06 17.16 6.02
N VAL A 233 -14.28 17.23 4.94
CA VAL A 233 -12.82 17.21 5.02
C VAL A 233 -12.37 18.56 5.57
N VAL A 234 -12.04 18.62 6.85
CA VAL A 234 -11.71 19.86 7.55
C VAL A 234 -10.24 20.21 7.53
N ALA A 235 -9.37 19.22 7.31
CA ALA A 235 -7.93 19.44 7.21
C ALA A 235 -7.28 18.49 6.21
N VAL A 236 -6.30 18.99 5.48
CA VAL A 236 -5.34 18.19 4.71
C VAL A 236 -3.94 18.74 4.94
N SER A 237 -2.89 17.91 4.85
CA SER A 237 -1.52 18.38 4.88
C SER A 237 -0.70 17.87 3.71
N ASP A 238 0.34 18.61 3.39
CA ASP A 238 1.44 18.16 2.54
C ASP A 238 2.78 18.61 3.18
N ILE A 239 3.87 18.50 2.43
CA ILE A 239 5.21 18.91 2.91
C ILE A 239 5.31 20.40 3.25
N SER A 240 4.38 21.26 2.80
CA SER A 240 4.38 22.70 3.04
C SER A 240 3.62 23.10 4.32
N GLY A 241 2.85 22.19 4.91
CA GLY A 241 2.09 22.41 6.15
C GLY A 241 0.70 21.78 6.14
N THR A 242 -0.10 22.14 7.13
CA THR A 242 -1.50 21.75 7.27
C THR A 242 -2.41 22.88 6.83
N PHE A 243 -3.39 22.56 6.00
CA PHE A 243 -4.45 23.46 5.52
C PHE A 243 -5.76 23.09 6.23
N TYR A 244 -6.33 24.04 6.95
CA TYR A 244 -7.46 23.81 7.84
C TYR A 244 -8.62 24.75 7.55
N ASN A 245 -9.84 24.21 7.55
CA ASN A 245 -11.08 25.00 7.57
C ASN A 245 -12.13 24.21 8.38
N PRO A 246 -12.58 24.70 9.55
CA PRO A 246 -13.54 24.01 10.40
C PRO A 246 -14.92 23.78 9.74
N LYS A 247 -15.23 24.52 8.66
CA LYS A 247 -16.47 24.38 7.88
C LYS A 247 -16.33 23.38 6.72
N GLY A 248 -15.12 22.82 6.50
CA GLY A 248 -14.77 21.98 5.37
C GLY A 248 -13.98 22.71 4.30
N LEU A 249 -13.05 22.00 3.68
CA LEU A 249 -12.19 22.47 2.61
C LEU A 249 -12.86 22.31 1.24
N ASN A 250 -12.56 23.19 0.29
CA ASN A 250 -12.95 23.06 -1.10
C ASN A 250 -12.01 22.07 -1.83
N ILE A 251 -12.23 20.77 -1.66
CA ILE A 251 -11.36 19.72 -2.21
C ILE A 251 -11.23 19.79 -3.74
N PRO A 252 -12.29 20.04 -4.55
CA PRO A 252 -12.15 20.19 -5.99
C PRO A 252 -11.19 21.32 -6.39
N GLU A 253 -11.24 22.46 -5.70
CA GLU A 253 -10.34 23.58 -5.93
C GLU A 253 -8.91 23.24 -5.54
N MET A 254 -8.72 22.65 -4.35
CA MET A 254 -7.40 22.21 -3.87
C MET A 254 -6.76 21.17 -4.80
N PHE A 255 -7.55 20.23 -5.29
CA PHE A 255 -7.09 19.20 -6.24
C PHE A 255 -6.62 19.84 -7.54
N SER A 256 -7.42 20.77 -8.08
CA SER A 256 -7.08 21.52 -9.31
C SER A 256 -5.84 22.41 -9.11
N TYR A 257 -5.70 23.01 -7.93
CA TYR A 257 -4.52 23.79 -7.55
C TYR A 257 -3.27 22.94 -7.50
N SER A 258 -3.32 21.80 -6.80
CA SER A 258 -2.16 20.91 -6.64
C SER A 258 -1.64 20.38 -7.97
N LEU A 259 -2.51 20.01 -8.91
CA LEU A 259 -2.12 19.55 -10.25
C LEU A 259 -1.33 20.62 -11.03
N LYS A 260 -1.67 21.91 -10.85
CA LYS A 260 -0.97 23.03 -11.50
C LYS A 260 0.35 23.40 -10.83
N ASN A 261 0.57 22.96 -9.58
CA ASN A 261 1.72 23.30 -8.75
C ASN A 261 2.58 22.07 -8.40
N GLY A 262 2.75 21.14 -9.33
CA GLY A 262 3.61 19.96 -9.17
C GLY A 262 3.16 19.02 -8.04
N ASN A 263 1.86 18.85 -7.88
CA ASN A 263 1.20 18.07 -6.84
C ASN A 263 1.50 18.58 -5.40
N ARG A 264 1.60 19.91 -5.23
CA ARG A 264 1.82 20.58 -3.95
C ARG A 264 0.76 21.62 -3.65
N LEU A 265 0.52 21.84 -2.35
CA LEU A 265 -0.40 22.86 -1.87
C LEU A 265 0.31 24.16 -1.42
N GLU A 266 1.63 24.24 -1.56
CA GLU A 266 2.38 25.44 -1.24
C GLU A 266 1.80 26.69 -1.93
N GLY A 267 1.52 27.73 -1.12
CA GLY A 267 0.90 28.96 -1.62
C GLY A 267 -0.63 28.93 -1.78
N TYR A 268 -1.31 27.82 -1.46
CA TYR A 268 -2.77 27.80 -1.45
C TYR A 268 -3.33 28.70 -0.35
N THR A 269 -4.26 29.60 -0.72
CA THR A 269 -4.82 30.63 0.20
C THR A 269 -6.26 30.39 0.61
N GLY A 270 -6.91 29.32 0.10
CA GLY A 270 -8.32 29.01 0.38
C GLY A 270 -8.58 28.35 1.74
N ALA A 271 -7.57 28.27 2.62
CA ALA A 271 -7.65 27.67 3.95
C ALA A 271 -6.66 28.34 4.93
N GLU A 272 -6.90 28.20 6.22
CA GLU A 272 -5.92 28.56 7.25
C GLU A 272 -4.72 27.62 7.18
N LYS A 273 -3.50 28.17 7.20
CA LYS A 273 -2.26 27.38 7.21
C LYS A 273 -1.75 27.21 8.64
N LEU A 274 -1.60 25.96 9.05
CA LEU A 274 -1.06 25.54 10.34
C LEU A 274 0.26 24.79 10.17
N PRO A 275 1.07 24.63 11.24
CA PRO A 275 2.22 23.71 11.21
C PRO A 275 1.84 22.28 10.78
N GLY A 276 2.76 21.57 10.14
CA GLY A 276 2.47 20.23 9.60
C GLY A 276 2.01 19.21 10.64
N GLU A 277 2.63 19.21 11.81
CA GLU A 277 2.34 18.35 12.95
C GLU A 277 0.97 18.61 13.58
N ALA A 278 0.42 19.82 13.42
CA ALA A 278 -0.86 20.19 14.01
C ALA A 278 -2.01 19.29 13.53
N LEU A 279 -1.91 18.72 12.33
CA LEU A 279 -2.96 17.85 11.77
C LEU A 279 -3.28 16.68 12.67
N LEU A 280 -2.27 16.02 13.27
CA LEU A 280 -2.46 14.84 14.12
C LEU A 280 -3.16 15.17 15.45
N GLU A 281 -3.07 16.42 15.89
CA GLU A 281 -3.61 16.91 17.16
C GLU A 281 -5.01 17.56 17.01
N LEU A 282 -5.54 17.63 15.78
CA LEU A 282 -6.88 18.19 15.54
C LEU A 282 -7.97 17.31 16.17
N ASP A 283 -8.95 17.96 16.77
CA ASP A 283 -10.16 17.29 17.27
C ASP A 283 -11.08 16.97 16.08
N VAL A 284 -10.98 15.74 15.58
CA VAL A 284 -11.72 15.24 14.42
C VAL A 284 -12.31 13.86 14.70
N ASP A 285 -13.30 13.45 13.92
CA ASP A 285 -13.90 12.13 14.05
C ASP A 285 -13.05 11.06 13.36
N LEU A 286 -12.43 11.42 12.23
CA LEU A 286 -11.63 10.51 11.42
C LEU A 286 -10.30 11.15 11.03
N LEU A 287 -9.21 10.46 11.31
CA LEU A 287 -7.86 10.77 10.85
C LEU A 287 -7.41 9.75 9.81
N ILE A 288 -6.88 10.21 8.67
CA ILE A 288 -6.40 9.35 7.59
C ILE A 288 -4.93 9.68 7.30
N PRO A 289 -3.96 8.97 7.90
CA PRO A 289 -2.55 9.09 7.52
C PRO A 289 -2.35 8.47 6.12
N ALA A 290 -1.98 9.32 5.14
CA ALA A 290 -1.84 8.92 3.73
C ALA A 290 -0.50 9.35 3.11
N ALA A 291 0.50 9.68 3.93
CA ALA A 291 1.81 10.15 3.46
C ALA A 291 2.91 9.10 3.67
N LEU A 292 3.41 8.98 4.90
CA LEU A 292 4.57 8.16 5.25
C LEU A 292 4.23 7.15 6.36
N GLY A 293 5.11 6.18 6.55
CA GLY A 293 5.11 5.32 7.74
C GLY A 293 5.57 6.08 8.98
N ASP A 294 5.34 5.49 10.16
CA ASP A 294 5.81 5.96 11.48
C ASP A 294 5.50 7.44 11.77
N VAL A 295 4.33 7.92 11.35
CA VAL A 295 3.90 9.31 11.61
C VAL A 295 3.19 9.46 12.94
N VAL A 296 2.55 8.39 13.44
CA VAL A 296 2.02 8.31 14.79
C VAL A 296 2.93 7.39 15.59
N THR A 297 3.73 7.98 16.46
CA THR A 297 4.73 7.30 17.26
C THR A 297 4.37 7.33 18.74
N LYS A 298 5.08 6.58 19.56
CA LYS A 298 4.94 6.62 21.02
C LYS A 298 4.96 8.02 21.60
N GLU A 299 5.79 8.93 21.04
CA GLU A 299 5.98 10.27 21.54
C GLU A 299 4.78 11.19 21.28
N ASN A 300 4.03 10.95 20.18
CA ASN A 300 2.92 11.82 19.78
C ASN A 300 1.53 11.17 19.89
N ALA A 301 1.44 9.84 20.03
CA ALA A 301 0.16 9.12 20.14
C ALA A 301 -0.75 9.64 21.27
N GLY A 302 -0.13 10.08 22.39
CA GLY A 302 -0.86 10.71 23.49
C GLY A 302 -1.62 11.98 23.12
N LYS A 303 -1.15 12.71 22.09
CA LYS A 303 -1.72 13.97 21.62
C LYS A 303 -2.79 13.78 20.53
N VAL A 304 -2.87 12.61 19.91
CA VAL A 304 -3.90 12.31 18.89
C VAL A 304 -5.28 12.43 19.52
N ARG A 305 -6.17 13.23 18.91
CA ARG A 305 -7.52 13.53 19.39
C ARG A 305 -8.63 12.96 18.48
N ALA A 306 -8.23 12.36 17.37
CA ALA A 306 -9.17 11.69 16.47
C ALA A 306 -9.88 10.55 17.19
N LYS A 307 -11.16 10.31 16.87
CA LYS A 307 -11.95 9.20 17.40
C LYS A 307 -11.63 7.88 16.71
N SER A 308 -11.21 7.95 15.44
CA SER A 308 -10.87 6.79 14.62
C SER A 308 -9.75 7.13 13.65
N ILE A 309 -8.99 6.09 13.23
CA ILE A 309 -7.90 6.19 12.25
C ILE A 309 -8.14 5.18 11.13
N ILE A 310 -7.95 5.59 9.88
CA ILE A 310 -7.89 4.68 8.72
C ILE A 310 -6.50 4.82 8.10
N GLU A 311 -5.70 3.77 8.15
CA GLU A 311 -4.31 3.77 7.72
C GLU A 311 -4.17 3.67 6.20
N ALA A 312 -4.10 4.80 5.52
CA ALA A 312 -3.93 4.85 4.07
C ALA A 312 -2.47 4.68 3.61
N ALA A 313 -1.49 5.08 4.42
CA ALA A 313 -0.08 4.76 4.23
C ALA A 313 0.24 3.34 4.75
N ASN A 314 1.44 2.81 4.44
CA ASN A 314 1.92 1.56 5.04
C ASN A 314 2.56 1.87 6.41
N GLY A 315 2.13 1.17 7.47
CA GLY A 315 2.66 1.31 8.82
C GLY A 315 2.69 2.75 9.35
N PRO A 316 1.62 3.55 9.25
CA PRO A 316 1.66 4.94 9.70
C PRO A 316 1.61 5.07 11.23
N VAL A 317 1.14 4.04 11.93
CA VAL A 317 1.10 3.93 13.38
C VAL A 317 2.11 2.87 13.81
N ASP A 318 3.08 3.26 14.63
CA ASP A 318 4.04 2.31 15.16
C ASP A 318 3.39 1.39 16.22
N PRO A 319 3.96 0.18 16.49
CA PRO A 319 3.36 -0.75 17.42
C PRO A 319 3.24 -0.25 18.87
N GLU A 320 4.15 0.61 19.32
CA GLU A 320 4.07 1.21 20.66
C GLU A 320 2.98 2.27 20.73
N ALA A 321 2.78 3.03 19.66
CA ALA A 321 1.68 3.98 19.51
C ALA A 321 0.31 3.29 19.48
N ASP A 322 0.21 2.12 18.81
CA ASP A 322 -1.04 1.34 18.70
C ASP A 322 -1.62 1.01 20.09
N ALA A 323 -0.76 0.58 21.03
CA ALA A 323 -1.16 0.31 22.41
C ALA A 323 -1.70 1.57 23.15
N ILE A 324 -1.06 2.74 22.92
CA ILE A 324 -1.51 4.01 23.50
C ILE A 324 -2.87 4.42 22.92
N LEU A 325 -3.04 4.33 21.61
CA LEU A 325 -4.29 4.66 20.92
C LEU A 325 -5.43 3.73 21.34
N ALA A 326 -5.14 2.44 21.53
CA ALA A 326 -6.10 1.46 22.06
C ALA A 326 -6.56 1.84 23.48
N SER A 327 -5.66 2.27 24.37
CA SER A 327 -6.02 2.73 25.73
C SER A 327 -6.94 3.96 25.70
N LYS A 328 -6.84 4.78 24.65
CA LYS A 328 -7.72 5.94 24.38
C LYS A 328 -9.03 5.55 23.67
N ARG A 329 -9.24 4.26 23.37
CA ARG A 329 -10.39 3.74 22.62
C ARG A 329 -10.50 4.27 21.21
N ILE A 330 -9.38 4.62 20.58
CA ILE A 330 -9.32 5.02 19.19
C ILE A 330 -9.33 3.76 18.33
N THR A 331 -10.35 3.63 17.48
CA THR A 331 -10.45 2.47 16.57
C THR A 331 -9.57 2.67 15.35
N ILE A 332 -8.75 1.67 15.00
CA ILE A 332 -7.85 1.72 13.84
C ILE A 332 -8.29 0.70 12.80
N LEU A 333 -8.60 1.16 11.59
CA LEU A 333 -8.71 0.29 10.41
C LEU A 333 -7.32 0.12 9.80
N PRO A 334 -6.73 -1.09 9.83
CA PRO A 334 -5.31 -1.30 9.55
C PRO A 334 -4.97 -1.17 8.06
N ASP A 335 -3.72 -0.82 7.79
CA ASP A 335 -3.15 -0.60 6.46
C ASP A 335 -3.27 -1.77 5.50
N ILE A 336 -3.09 -3.03 5.99
CA ILE A 336 -3.20 -4.23 5.14
C ILE A 336 -4.59 -4.38 4.50
N LEU A 337 -5.63 -3.79 5.09
CA LEU A 337 -6.97 -3.69 4.51
C LEU A 337 -7.19 -2.32 3.87
N ALA A 338 -6.90 -1.23 4.60
CA ALA A 338 -7.30 0.12 4.25
C ALA A 338 -6.71 0.60 2.91
N ASN A 339 -5.45 0.28 2.62
CA ASN A 339 -4.79 0.68 1.37
C ASN A 339 -4.72 -0.42 0.30
N ALA A 340 -5.46 -1.52 0.48
CA ALA A 340 -5.46 -2.65 -0.44
C ALA A 340 -6.11 -2.36 -1.81
N GLY A 341 -6.75 -1.19 -1.99
CA GLY A 341 -7.35 -0.82 -3.27
C GLY A 341 -6.36 -0.84 -4.45
N GLY A 342 -5.13 -0.40 -4.20
CA GLY A 342 -4.07 -0.41 -5.22
C GLY A 342 -3.71 -1.82 -5.72
N VAL A 343 -3.50 -2.78 -4.83
CA VAL A 343 -3.20 -4.17 -5.20
C VAL A 343 -4.42 -4.88 -5.80
N THR A 344 -5.64 -4.52 -5.37
CA THR A 344 -6.88 -5.05 -5.93
C THR A 344 -7.04 -4.65 -7.40
N VAL A 345 -6.84 -3.39 -7.77
CA VAL A 345 -6.89 -2.97 -9.18
C VAL A 345 -5.68 -3.50 -9.97
N SER A 346 -4.53 -3.70 -9.33
CA SER A 346 -3.40 -4.41 -9.96
C SER A 346 -3.78 -5.86 -10.30
N TYR A 347 -4.54 -6.54 -9.46
CA TYR A 347 -5.09 -7.86 -9.79
C TYR A 347 -6.03 -7.79 -10.99
N PHE A 348 -6.92 -6.81 -11.04
CA PHE A 348 -7.81 -6.64 -12.22
C PHE A 348 -7.01 -6.34 -13.50
N GLU A 349 -5.91 -5.58 -13.42
CA GLU A 349 -5.01 -5.38 -14.55
C GLU A 349 -4.42 -6.71 -15.04
N TRP A 350 -3.92 -7.53 -14.12
CA TRP A 350 -3.39 -8.85 -14.45
C TRP A 350 -4.46 -9.76 -15.08
N VAL A 351 -5.68 -9.81 -14.54
CA VAL A 351 -6.79 -10.57 -15.11
C VAL A 351 -7.10 -10.11 -16.54
N GLN A 352 -7.21 -8.81 -16.76
CA GLN A 352 -7.44 -8.26 -18.11
C GLN A 352 -6.32 -8.60 -19.07
N ASN A 353 -5.06 -8.57 -18.62
CA ASN A 353 -3.89 -8.91 -19.43
C ASN A 353 -3.85 -10.41 -19.76
N ARG A 354 -4.23 -11.29 -18.82
CA ARG A 354 -4.34 -12.76 -19.04
C ARG A 354 -5.46 -13.11 -20.03
N GLN A 355 -6.55 -12.32 -20.03
CA GLN A 355 -7.69 -12.52 -20.91
C GLN A 355 -7.56 -11.77 -22.25
N HIS A 356 -6.54 -10.88 -22.40
CA HIS A 356 -6.42 -9.94 -23.52
C HIS A 356 -7.70 -9.11 -23.75
N TYR A 357 -8.40 -8.77 -22.66
CA TYR A 357 -9.67 -8.04 -22.71
C TYR A 357 -9.70 -6.89 -21.70
N ARG A 358 -10.04 -5.69 -22.16
CA ARG A 358 -10.06 -4.47 -21.33
C ARG A 358 -11.42 -4.27 -20.68
N TRP A 359 -11.40 -3.92 -19.38
CA TRP A 359 -12.60 -3.52 -18.66
C TRP A 359 -12.84 -2.01 -18.77
N THR A 360 -14.12 -1.63 -18.64
CA THR A 360 -14.49 -0.22 -18.47
C THR A 360 -14.09 0.28 -17.08
N LEU A 361 -13.94 1.58 -16.92
CA LEU A 361 -13.66 2.20 -15.63
C LEU A 361 -14.74 1.86 -14.60
N ASP A 362 -16.00 1.89 -15.00
CA ASP A 362 -17.12 1.60 -14.10
C ASP A 362 -17.07 0.16 -13.59
N ARG A 363 -16.74 -0.81 -14.45
CA ARG A 363 -16.54 -2.19 -14.02
C ARG A 363 -15.40 -2.32 -13.00
N VAL A 364 -14.26 -1.67 -13.24
CA VAL A 364 -13.14 -1.67 -12.29
C VAL A 364 -13.56 -1.10 -10.95
N ARG A 365 -14.32 0.02 -10.94
CA ARG A 365 -14.81 0.66 -9.73
C ARG A 365 -15.82 -0.21 -8.97
N GLN A 366 -16.75 -0.86 -9.67
CA GLN A 366 -17.74 -1.77 -9.07
C GLN A 366 -17.07 -2.99 -8.44
N GLU A 367 -16.13 -3.62 -9.14
CA GLU A 367 -15.40 -4.77 -8.60
C GLU A 367 -14.48 -4.39 -7.43
N LEU A 368 -13.89 -3.18 -7.46
CA LEU A 368 -13.14 -2.64 -6.33
C LEU A 368 -14.02 -2.45 -5.10
N ASP A 369 -15.19 -1.81 -5.26
CA ASP A 369 -16.15 -1.61 -4.17
C ASP A 369 -16.57 -2.94 -3.56
N ARG A 370 -16.97 -3.90 -4.39
CA ARG A 370 -17.38 -5.25 -3.96
C ARG A 370 -16.27 -5.93 -3.17
N THR A 371 -15.06 -6.01 -3.73
CA THR A 371 -13.92 -6.72 -3.11
C THR A 371 -13.56 -6.12 -1.75
N LEU A 372 -13.46 -4.79 -1.67
CA LEU A 372 -13.10 -4.14 -0.40
C LEU A 372 -14.23 -4.18 0.62
N SER A 373 -15.49 -4.11 0.17
CA SER A 373 -16.65 -4.23 1.05
C SER A 373 -16.73 -5.61 1.69
N ASP A 374 -16.58 -6.67 0.89
CA ASP A 374 -16.59 -8.05 1.37
C ASP A 374 -15.43 -8.30 2.35
N ALA A 375 -14.23 -7.79 2.03
CA ALA A 375 -13.08 -7.90 2.92
C ALA A 375 -13.29 -7.15 4.26
N PHE A 376 -13.87 -5.95 4.21
CA PHE A 376 -14.19 -5.18 5.41
C PHE A 376 -15.19 -5.91 6.30
N GLU A 377 -16.27 -6.43 5.74
CA GLU A 377 -17.29 -7.16 6.50
C GLU A 377 -16.70 -8.41 7.18
N ASN A 378 -15.85 -9.15 6.45
CA ASN A 378 -15.15 -10.32 6.99
C ASN A 378 -14.23 -9.94 8.16
N VAL A 379 -13.44 -8.88 8.04
CA VAL A 379 -12.56 -8.41 9.13
C VAL A 379 -13.38 -7.91 10.32
N TRP A 380 -14.44 -7.13 10.06
CA TRP A 380 -15.32 -6.63 11.12
C TRP A 380 -15.96 -7.76 11.91
N GLN A 381 -16.54 -8.75 11.22
CA GLN A 381 -17.16 -9.91 11.87
C GLN A 381 -16.13 -10.72 12.66
N HIS A 382 -14.92 -10.91 12.12
CA HIS A 382 -13.84 -11.62 12.79
C HIS A 382 -13.40 -10.92 14.08
N SER A 383 -13.30 -9.58 14.04
CA SER A 383 -13.02 -8.74 15.21
C SER A 383 -14.09 -8.90 16.28
N ALA A 384 -15.36 -8.79 15.90
CA ALA A 384 -16.48 -8.91 16.84
C ALA A 384 -16.60 -10.32 17.45
N THR A 385 -16.37 -11.37 16.64
CA THR A 385 -16.50 -12.77 17.11
C THR A 385 -15.40 -13.16 18.08
N ASN A 386 -14.17 -12.64 17.89
CA ASN A 386 -13.01 -13.02 18.70
C ASN A 386 -12.65 -11.97 19.77
N ASP A 387 -13.40 -10.88 19.85
CA ASP A 387 -13.14 -9.75 20.78
C ASP A 387 -11.70 -9.21 20.66
N VAL A 388 -11.26 -8.95 19.44
CA VAL A 388 -9.92 -8.44 19.13
C VAL A 388 -9.99 -7.17 18.28
N SER A 389 -8.89 -6.41 18.21
CA SER A 389 -8.80 -5.23 17.35
C SER A 389 -9.01 -5.57 15.88
N LEU A 390 -9.45 -4.59 15.06
CA LEU A 390 -9.57 -4.79 13.61
C LEU A 390 -8.21 -5.16 12.97
N ARG A 391 -7.09 -4.66 13.50
CA ARG A 391 -5.74 -5.04 13.07
C ARG A 391 -5.47 -6.52 13.32
N THR A 392 -5.67 -6.96 14.56
CA THR A 392 -5.49 -8.38 14.92
C THR A 392 -6.41 -9.28 14.09
N ALA A 393 -7.68 -8.89 13.92
CA ALA A 393 -8.65 -9.64 13.11
C ALA A 393 -8.24 -9.73 11.64
N ALA A 394 -7.73 -8.64 11.04
CA ALA A 394 -7.25 -8.63 9.66
C ALA A 394 -6.04 -9.58 9.47
N PHE A 395 -5.08 -9.55 10.39
CA PHE A 395 -3.96 -10.50 10.37
C PHE A 395 -4.42 -11.94 10.61
N MET A 396 -5.29 -12.21 11.59
CA MET A 396 -5.84 -13.56 11.83
C MET A 396 -6.50 -14.13 10.57
N LEU A 397 -7.35 -13.35 9.91
CA LEU A 397 -8.04 -13.76 8.68
C LEU A 397 -7.05 -14.04 7.54
N ALA A 398 -6.07 -13.16 7.34
CA ALA A 398 -5.05 -13.33 6.31
C ALA A 398 -4.18 -14.56 6.58
N ILE A 399 -3.70 -14.72 7.79
CA ILE A 399 -2.85 -15.85 8.22
C ILE A 399 -3.60 -17.18 8.09
N ALA A 400 -4.85 -17.26 8.55
CA ALA A 400 -5.65 -18.47 8.43
C ALA A 400 -5.85 -18.92 6.97
N ARG A 401 -6.03 -17.97 6.05
CA ARG A 401 -6.14 -18.25 4.61
C ARG A 401 -4.84 -18.78 4.01
N VAL A 402 -3.69 -18.19 4.38
CA VAL A 402 -2.36 -18.62 3.91
C VAL A 402 -2.02 -19.99 4.51
N GLN A 403 -2.22 -20.17 5.82
CA GLN A 403 -2.05 -21.45 6.50
C GLN A 403 -2.87 -22.56 5.80
N ARG A 404 -4.16 -22.31 5.59
CA ARG A 404 -5.04 -23.32 4.96
C ARG A 404 -4.56 -23.68 3.55
N ALA A 405 -4.13 -22.71 2.75
CA ALA A 405 -3.59 -22.97 1.42
C ALA A 405 -2.28 -23.79 1.48
N THR A 406 -1.41 -23.47 2.44
CA THR A 406 -0.16 -24.19 2.69
C THR A 406 -0.42 -25.65 3.09
N GLU A 407 -1.35 -25.89 4.02
CA GLU A 407 -1.76 -27.23 4.45
C GLU A 407 -2.34 -28.07 3.29
N LEU A 408 -3.24 -27.47 2.49
CA LEU A 408 -3.86 -28.14 1.34
C LEU A 408 -2.86 -28.49 0.24
N ALA A 409 -1.80 -27.71 0.09
CA ALA A 409 -0.72 -28.01 -0.85
C ALA A 409 0.26 -29.08 -0.33
N GLY A 410 0.04 -29.64 0.89
CA GLY A 410 0.96 -30.60 1.51
C GLY A 410 2.24 -29.91 2.04
N GLY A 411 2.22 -28.63 2.23
CA GLY A 411 3.33 -27.87 2.78
C GLY A 411 3.57 -28.25 4.24
N ALA A 412 4.79 -28.70 4.53
CA ALA A 412 5.29 -29.02 5.87
C ALA A 412 4.72 -30.33 6.48
N VAL A 413 4.58 -31.38 5.72
CA VAL A 413 4.53 -32.76 6.22
C VAL A 413 5.75 -33.51 5.70
#